data_8aaa8bd33f0af6bb7827ad569007df5e
#
_entry.id   8aaa8bd33f0af6bb7827ad569007df5e
#
_cell.length_a   1.000
_cell.length_b   1.000
_cell.length_c   1.000
_cell.angle_alpha   90.00
_cell.angle_beta   90.00
_cell.angle_gamma   90.00
#
_symmetry.space_group_name_H-M   'P 1'
#
loop_
_entity.id
_entity.type
_entity.pdbx_description
1 polymer ?
#
loop_
_entity_poly.entity_id
_entity_poly.type
_entity_poly.pdbx_seq_one_letter_code
_entity_poly.pdbx_strand_id
1 'polypeptide(L)'
;MKSPVNIRNFIYPNDYSAVQVLWANAGPGLHLGRSDTLEEIAKKLQRDPDLFLVAESGQRLVGAVMGGSDGRRGIVYHLAVAKPYRLNGIGKALMEALEARLRSKGCLKAYLLMTKDNDAAHFYAASGWQPMDLLIYGKDLL
;
A
#
# COMPACT_ATOMS: atom_id res chain seq x y z
N MET A 1 1.45 -7.97 -25.73
CA MET A 1 0.31 -7.35 -25.01
C MET A 1 0.29 -7.85 -23.58
N LYS A 2 0.21 -6.93 -22.63
CA LYS A 2 0.15 -7.33 -21.21
C LYS A 2 -1.24 -7.85 -20.86
N SER A 3 -1.31 -8.83 -19.96
CA SER A 3 -2.57 -9.35 -19.45
C SER A 3 -3.33 -8.24 -18.68
N PRO A 4 -4.67 -8.31 -18.65
CA PRO A 4 -5.44 -7.39 -17.82
C PRO A 4 -5.00 -7.45 -16.36
N VAL A 5 -5.13 -6.33 -15.65
CA VAL A 5 -4.78 -6.23 -14.24
C VAL A 5 -6.03 -6.37 -13.40
N ASN A 6 -5.97 -7.26 -12.42
CA ASN A 6 -7.03 -7.46 -11.45
C ASN A 6 -6.55 -7.07 -10.06
N ILE A 7 -7.34 -6.29 -9.33
CA ILE A 7 -7.04 -5.90 -7.95
C ILE A 7 -7.87 -6.77 -7.02
N ARG A 8 -7.20 -7.39 -6.06
CA ARG A 8 -7.82 -8.29 -5.10
C ARG A 8 -7.16 -8.18 -3.72
N ASN A 9 -7.76 -8.81 -2.73
CA ASN A 9 -7.16 -8.90 -1.41
C ASN A 9 -5.89 -9.77 -1.45
N PHE A 10 -4.92 -9.39 -0.63
CA PHE A 10 -3.75 -10.20 -0.35
C PHE A 10 -4.19 -11.55 0.26
N ILE A 11 -3.60 -12.64 -0.21
CA ILE A 11 -3.86 -14.00 0.31
C ILE A 11 -2.65 -14.43 1.14
N TYR A 12 -2.88 -14.65 2.43
CA TYR A 12 -1.87 -15.07 3.37
C TYR A 12 -1.78 -16.60 3.39
N PRO A 13 -0.60 -17.21 3.42
CA PRO A 13 0.72 -16.59 3.29
C PRO A 13 1.23 -16.55 1.84
N ASN A 14 0.45 -17.02 0.89
CA ASN A 14 0.89 -17.33 -0.47
C ASN A 14 1.47 -16.11 -1.21
N ASP A 15 0.90 -14.92 -1.00
CA ASP A 15 1.32 -13.72 -1.70
C ASP A 15 2.54 -13.05 -1.09
N TYR A 16 2.96 -13.47 0.10
CA TYR A 16 3.99 -12.74 0.84
C TYR A 16 5.33 -12.66 0.10
N SER A 17 5.81 -13.77 -0.45
CA SER A 17 7.09 -13.76 -1.15
C SER A 17 7.11 -12.83 -2.35
N ALA A 18 6.03 -12.81 -3.14
CA ALA A 18 5.92 -11.91 -4.29
C ALA A 18 5.85 -10.45 -3.86
N VAL A 19 5.13 -10.16 -2.78
CA VAL A 19 5.05 -8.79 -2.26
C VAL A 19 6.39 -8.33 -1.70
N GLN A 20 7.15 -9.22 -1.03
CA GLN A 20 8.50 -8.87 -0.58
C GLN A 20 9.38 -8.43 -1.75
N VAL A 21 9.29 -9.11 -2.89
CA VAL A 21 10.05 -8.73 -4.08
C VAL A 21 9.61 -7.36 -4.58
N LEU A 22 8.31 -7.08 -4.60
CA LEU A 22 7.81 -5.76 -4.96
C LEU A 22 8.37 -4.67 -4.04
N TRP A 23 8.35 -4.91 -2.74
CA TRP A 23 8.87 -3.96 -1.76
C TRP A 23 10.37 -3.73 -1.93
N ALA A 24 11.14 -4.80 -2.12
CA ALA A 24 12.59 -4.70 -2.28
C ALA A 24 13.00 -3.89 -3.50
N ASN A 25 12.15 -3.83 -4.53
CA ASN A 25 12.42 -3.14 -5.79
C ASN A 25 11.62 -1.84 -5.96
N ALA A 26 11.02 -1.34 -4.88
CA ALA A 26 10.12 -0.19 -4.97
C ALA A 26 10.85 1.15 -5.09
N GLY A 27 12.14 1.19 -4.81
CA GLY A 27 12.91 2.43 -4.84
C GLY A 27 13.15 3.00 -3.45
N PRO A 28 13.74 4.19 -3.36
CA PRO A 28 14.25 4.73 -2.08
C PRO A 28 13.17 5.11 -1.07
N GLY A 29 11.94 5.29 -1.51
CA GLY A 29 10.87 5.78 -0.62
C GLY A 29 10.15 4.71 0.18
N LEU A 30 10.45 3.42 -0.02
CA LEU A 30 9.80 2.34 0.70
C LEU A 30 10.81 1.69 1.65
N HIS A 31 10.56 1.84 2.96
CA HIS A 31 11.45 1.35 4.01
C HIS A 31 10.76 0.26 4.79
N LEU A 32 11.37 -0.93 4.82
CA LEU A 32 10.87 -2.09 5.54
C LEU A 32 11.43 -2.11 6.94
N GLY A 33 10.63 -2.59 7.88
CA GLY A 33 11.01 -2.76 9.25
C GLY A 33 10.49 -4.05 9.86
N ARG A 34 10.62 -4.18 11.16
CA ARG A 34 10.19 -5.40 11.86
C ARG A 34 8.68 -5.58 11.90
N SER A 35 7.91 -4.56 11.52
CA SER A 35 6.44 -4.66 11.38
C SER A 35 6.01 -5.28 10.06
N ASP A 36 6.97 -5.58 9.18
CA ASP A 36 6.68 -6.12 7.84
C ASP A 36 7.02 -7.60 7.71
N THR A 37 7.29 -8.28 8.81
CA THR A 37 7.55 -9.72 8.81
C THR A 37 6.27 -10.50 8.51
N LEU A 38 6.43 -11.77 8.13
CA LEU A 38 5.29 -12.65 7.83
C LEU A 38 4.32 -12.72 9.02
N GLU A 39 4.84 -12.83 10.24
CA GLU A 39 4.04 -12.92 11.46
C GLU A 39 3.28 -11.63 11.73
N GLU A 40 3.92 -10.48 11.50
CA GLU A 40 3.27 -9.18 11.70
C GLU A 40 2.18 -8.94 10.65
N ILE A 41 2.40 -9.39 9.42
CA ILE A 41 1.36 -9.30 8.39
C ILE A 41 0.16 -10.17 8.76
N ALA A 42 0.37 -11.33 9.38
CA ALA A 42 -0.73 -12.16 9.87
C ALA A 42 -1.61 -11.41 10.87
N LYS A 43 -0.98 -10.72 11.83
CA LYS A 43 -1.72 -9.89 12.82
C LYS A 43 -2.50 -8.78 12.14
N LYS A 44 -1.87 -8.13 11.18
CA LYS A 44 -2.49 -7.05 10.40
C LYS A 44 -3.75 -7.55 9.70
N LEU A 45 -3.69 -8.70 9.08
CA LEU A 45 -4.82 -9.26 8.32
C LEU A 45 -5.96 -9.76 9.22
N GLN A 46 -5.67 -10.16 10.45
CA GLN A 46 -6.71 -10.49 11.41
C GLN A 46 -7.56 -9.28 11.75
N ARG A 47 -6.94 -8.11 11.84
CA ARG A 47 -7.65 -6.87 12.12
C ARG A 47 -8.32 -6.29 10.87
N ASP A 48 -7.57 -6.18 9.77
CA ASP A 48 -8.03 -5.52 8.55
C ASP A 48 -7.85 -6.46 7.35
N PRO A 49 -8.70 -7.49 7.21
CA PRO A 49 -8.52 -8.49 6.16
C PRO A 49 -8.71 -7.96 4.74
N ASP A 50 -9.32 -6.81 4.57
CA ASP A 50 -9.66 -6.21 3.28
C ASP A 50 -8.88 -4.94 2.97
N LEU A 51 -7.85 -4.62 3.77
CA LEU A 51 -7.06 -3.40 3.58
C LEU A 51 -5.61 -3.66 3.13
N PHE A 52 -5.34 -4.85 2.65
CA PHE A 52 -4.07 -5.16 1.98
C PHE A 52 -4.42 -5.67 0.58
N LEU A 53 -4.13 -4.86 -0.44
CA LEU A 53 -4.53 -5.14 -1.82
C LEU A 53 -3.33 -5.45 -2.69
N VAL A 54 -3.52 -6.35 -3.64
CA VAL A 54 -2.52 -6.67 -4.65
C VAL A 54 -3.12 -6.50 -6.04
N ALA A 55 -2.27 -6.17 -6.99
CA ALA A 55 -2.61 -6.11 -8.41
C ALA A 55 -1.97 -7.29 -9.10
N GLU A 56 -2.79 -8.08 -9.78
CA GLU A 56 -2.36 -9.30 -10.46
C GLU A 56 -2.56 -9.15 -11.96
N SER A 57 -1.53 -9.50 -12.73
CA SER A 57 -1.59 -9.53 -14.19
C SER A 57 -1.23 -10.94 -14.63
N GLY A 58 -2.21 -11.67 -15.18
CA GLY A 58 -2.06 -13.11 -15.39
C GLY A 58 -1.92 -13.81 -14.04
N GLN A 59 -0.82 -14.53 -13.84
CA GLN A 59 -0.54 -15.21 -12.56
C GLN A 59 0.58 -14.51 -11.77
N ARG A 60 0.86 -13.24 -12.10
CA ARG A 60 1.98 -12.50 -11.53
C ARG A 60 1.47 -11.29 -10.75
N LEU A 61 2.01 -11.11 -9.55
CA LEU A 61 1.75 -9.90 -8.78
C LEU A 61 2.62 -8.77 -9.31
N VAL A 62 1.98 -7.67 -9.69
CA VAL A 62 2.66 -6.50 -10.27
C VAL A 62 2.53 -5.25 -9.43
N GLY A 63 1.75 -5.29 -8.36
CA GLY A 63 1.61 -4.17 -7.44
C GLY A 63 0.99 -4.58 -6.13
N ALA A 64 1.15 -3.73 -5.12
CA ALA A 64 0.57 -3.93 -3.80
C ALA A 64 0.44 -2.60 -3.07
N VAL A 65 -0.54 -2.51 -2.18
CA VAL A 65 -0.71 -1.39 -1.26
C VAL A 65 -1.33 -1.89 0.04
N MET A 66 -0.88 -1.35 1.17
CA MET A 66 -1.40 -1.71 2.48
C MET A 66 -2.06 -0.50 3.14
N GLY A 67 -3.20 -0.71 3.74
CA GLY A 67 -3.90 0.31 4.50
C GLY A 67 -4.30 -0.17 5.87
N GLY A 68 -4.71 0.75 6.71
CA GLY A 68 -5.23 0.47 8.04
C GLY A 68 -6.29 1.48 8.41
N SER A 69 -7.08 1.16 9.45
CA SER A 69 -8.11 2.04 9.98
C SER A 69 -8.16 1.92 11.49
N ASP A 70 -8.29 3.04 12.16
CA ASP A 70 -8.50 3.06 13.62
C ASP A 70 -10.00 3.12 13.99
N GLY A 71 -10.87 2.95 13.01
CA GLY A 71 -12.33 3.04 13.17
C GLY A 71 -12.91 4.40 12.78
N ARG A 72 -12.08 5.41 12.52
CA ARG A 72 -12.53 6.74 12.08
C ARG A 72 -11.65 7.39 11.03
N ARG A 73 -10.37 7.02 10.96
CA ARG A 73 -9.41 7.52 9.96
C ARG A 73 -8.63 6.36 9.39
N GLY A 74 -8.20 6.53 8.14
CA GLY A 74 -7.38 5.56 7.46
C GLY A 74 -5.91 5.96 7.41
N ILE A 75 -5.07 4.98 7.10
CA ILE A 75 -3.64 5.21 6.86
C ILE A 75 -3.21 4.32 5.70
N VAL A 76 -2.30 4.81 4.88
CA VAL A 76 -1.81 4.10 3.70
C VAL A 76 -0.31 3.87 3.83
N TYR A 77 0.13 2.66 3.51
CA TYR A 77 1.54 2.25 3.55
C TYR A 77 1.95 1.53 2.29
N HIS A 78 3.23 1.56 1.99
CA HIS A 78 3.93 0.61 1.12
C HIS A 78 3.26 0.37 -0.22
N LEU A 79 2.91 1.45 -0.93
CA LEU A 79 2.50 1.32 -2.32
C LEU A 79 3.73 0.96 -3.16
N ALA A 80 3.64 -0.14 -3.90
CA ALA A 80 4.71 -0.57 -4.79
C ALA A 80 4.13 -1.12 -6.08
N VAL A 81 4.76 -0.78 -7.22
CA VAL A 81 4.40 -1.31 -8.54
C VAL A 81 5.67 -1.80 -9.20
N ALA A 82 5.64 -3.01 -9.77
CA ALA A 82 6.77 -3.57 -10.47
C ALA A 82 7.21 -2.64 -11.61
N LYS A 83 8.51 -2.42 -11.73
CA LYS A 83 9.08 -1.42 -12.65
C LYS A 83 8.56 -1.55 -14.09
N PRO A 84 8.49 -2.76 -14.71
CA PRO A 84 7.98 -2.88 -16.07
C PRO A 84 6.50 -2.50 -16.24
N TYR A 85 5.78 -2.40 -15.13
CA TYR A 85 4.33 -2.12 -15.14
C TYR A 85 4.01 -0.69 -14.69
N ARG A 86 5.02 0.11 -14.37
CA ARG A 86 4.82 1.52 -13.98
C ARG A 86 4.31 2.33 -15.17
N LEU A 87 3.68 3.48 -14.88
CA LEU A 87 3.08 4.39 -15.86
C LEU A 87 1.90 3.78 -16.63
N ASN A 88 1.29 2.73 -16.09
CA ASN A 88 0.12 2.07 -16.68
C ASN A 88 -1.14 2.22 -15.80
N GLY A 89 -1.13 3.11 -14.83
CA GLY A 89 -2.29 3.37 -13.99
C GLY A 89 -2.51 2.38 -12.86
N ILE A 90 -1.61 1.42 -12.63
CA ILE A 90 -1.79 0.38 -11.61
C ILE A 90 -1.73 0.98 -10.20
N GLY A 91 -0.76 1.86 -9.93
CA GLY A 91 -0.66 2.53 -8.64
C GLY A 91 -1.90 3.36 -8.33
N LYS A 92 -2.40 4.09 -9.31
CA LYS A 92 -3.63 4.87 -9.18
C LYS A 92 -4.82 3.97 -8.87
N ALA A 93 -4.95 2.85 -9.58
CA ALA A 93 -6.04 1.90 -9.37
C ALA A 93 -5.99 1.26 -7.99
N LEU A 94 -4.79 0.89 -7.50
CA LEU A 94 -4.61 0.38 -6.15
C LEU A 94 -5.02 1.40 -5.10
N MET A 95 -4.60 2.66 -5.26
CA MET A 95 -4.96 3.73 -4.33
C MET A 95 -6.46 3.98 -4.32
N GLU A 96 -7.08 4.07 -5.48
CA GLU A 96 -8.53 4.29 -5.58
C GLU A 96 -9.32 3.14 -4.95
N ALA A 97 -8.89 1.90 -5.16
CA ALA A 97 -9.54 0.74 -4.55
C ALA A 97 -9.42 0.76 -3.03
N LEU A 98 -8.24 1.09 -2.51
CA LEU A 98 -8.02 1.20 -1.06
C LEU A 98 -8.85 2.33 -0.47
N GLU A 99 -8.87 3.50 -1.11
CA GLU A 99 -9.67 4.64 -0.67
C GLU A 99 -11.15 4.30 -0.61
N ALA A 100 -11.65 3.56 -1.60
CA ALA A 100 -13.05 3.12 -1.61
C ALA A 100 -13.37 2.22 -0.40
N ARG A 101 -12.45 1.33 -0.05
CA ARG A 101 -12.61 0.47 1.14
C ARG A 101 -12.59 1.26 2.44
N LEU A 102 -11.70 2.23 2.54
CA LEU A 102 -11.66 3.11 3.71
C LEU A 102 -12.96 3.92 3.84
N ARG A 103 -13.49 4.44 2.72
CA ARG A 103 -14.78 5.14 2.74
C ARG A 103 -15.91 4.23 3.20
N SER A 104 -15.94 2.98 2.74
CA SER A 104 -16.98 2.04 3.14
C SER A 104 -16.94 1.68 4.63
N LYS A 105 -15.79 1.90 5.26
CA LYS A 105 -15.62 1.73 6.71
C LYS A 105 -15.93 3.01 7.50
N GLY A 106 -16.37 4.06 6.82
CA GLY A 106 -16.73 5.32 7.45
C GLY A 106 -15.56 6.27 7.71
N CYS A 107 -14.39 6.00 7.14
CA CYS A 107 -13.26 6.90 7.31
C CYS A 107 -13.49 8.20 6.54
N LEU A 108 -13.46 9.34 7.25
CA LEU A 108 -13.63 10.65 6.65
C LEU A 108 -12.35 11.20 6.06
N LYS A 109 -11.21 10.64 6.46
CA LYS A 109 -9.88 11.12 6.07
C LYS A 109 -8.88 9.98 6.18
N ALA A 110 -7.88 10.01 5.32
CA ALA A 110 -6.75 9.10 5.39
C ALA A 110 -5.44 9.87 5.36
N TYR A 111 -4.42 9.29 5.97
CA TYR A 111 -3.06 9.80 5.94
C TYR A 111 -2.18 8.85 5.15
N LEU A 112 -1.21 9.42 4.46
CA LEU A 112 -0.18 8.70 3.75
C LEU A 112 1.16 9.06 4.37
N LEU A 113 1.90 8.07 4.87
CA LEU A 113 3.22 8.30 5.42
C LEU A 113 4.25 8.14 4.31
N MET A 114 5.00 9.18 4.08
CA MET A 114 6.00 9.25 3.01
C MET A 114 7.31 9.75 3.59
N THR A 115 8.39 8.99 3.37
CA THR A 115 9.71 9.46 3.80
C THR A 115 10.17 10.60 2.88
N LYS A 116 11.14 11.38 3.36
CA LYS A 116 11.63 12.55 2.61
C LYS A 116 12.36 12.15 1.32
N ASP A 117 12.90 10.93 1.26
CA ASP A 117 13.59 10.41 0.08
C ASP A 117 12.64 9.75 -0.94
N ASN A 118 11.33 9.74 -0.66
CA ASN A 118 10.34 9.23 -1.59
C ASN A 118 10.12 10.23 -2.72
N ASP A 119 10.21 9.77 -3.96
CA ASP A 119 10.08 10.61 -5.14
C ASP A 119 8.67 10.61 -5.75
N ALA A 120 7.69 10.05 -5.05
CA ALA A 120 6.33 9.87 -5.55
C ALA A 120 5.38 11.04 -5.24
N ALA A 121 5.90 12.18 -4.77
CA ALA A 121 5.07 13.31 -4.37
C ALA A 121 4.13 13.78 -5.49
N HIS A 122 4.61 13.87 -6.73
CA HIS A 122 3.80 14.27 -7.87
C HIS A 122 2.68 13.27 -8.16
N PHE A 123 2.98 11.99 -8.03
CA PHE A 123 2.00 10.92 -8.21
C PHE A 123 0.83 11.09 -7.23
N TYR A 124 1.14 11.29 -5.96
CA TYR A 124 0.10 11.44 -4.94
C TYR A 124 -0.66 12.76 -5.09
N ALA A 125 0.04 13.85 -5.38
CA ALA A 125 -0.59 15.16 -5.59
C ALA A 125 -1.61 15.10 -6.74
N ALA A 126 -1.30 14.39 -7.81
CA ALA A 126 -2.19 14.25 -8.96
C ALA A 126 -3.51 13.55 -8.60
N SER A 127 -3.53 12.77 -7.51
CA SER A 127 -4.73 12.08 -7.02
C SER A 127 -5.39 12.76 -5.83
N GLY A 128 -5.00 14.00 -5.53
CA GLY A 128 -5.63 14.80 -4.47
C GLY A 128 -4.99 14.69 -3.09
N TRP A 129 -3.88 13.96 -2.97
CA TRP A 129 -3.14 13.91 -1.71
C TRP A 129 -2.28 15.16 -1.56
N GLN A 130 -2.37 15.80 -0.41
CA GLN A 130 -1.68 17.06 -0.16
C GLN A 130 -0.80 16.96 1.07
N PRO A 131 0.40 17.57 1.05
CA PRO A 131 1.23 17.64 2.24
C PRO A 131 0.49 18.36 3.37
N MET A 132 0.69 17.89 4.59
CA MET A 132 0.10 18.49 5.78
C MET A 132 1.20 19.09 6.64
N ASP A 133 0.87 20.13 7.36
CA ASP A 133 1.80 20.80 8.28
C ASP A 133 1.79 20.06 9.62
N LEU A 134 2.38 18.86 9.63
CA LEU A 134 2.43 17.97 10.78
C LEU A 134 3.81 17.32 10.88
N LEU A 135 4.22 17.04 12.10
CA LEU A 135 5.35 16.17 12.38
C LEU A 135 4.85 14.80 12.83
N ILE A 136 5.58 13.78 12.45
CA ILE A 136 5.30 12.42 12.91
C ILE A 136 6.36 12.02 13.93
N TYR A 137 5.91 11.58 15.10
CA TYR A 137 6.76 11.07 16.15
C TYR A 137 6.57 9.57 16.26
N GLY A 138 7.65 8.83 16.32
CA GLY A 138 7.61 7.38 16.49
C GLY A 138 8.31 6.98 17.79
N LYS A 139 7.88 5.86 18.37
CA LYS A 139 8.50 5.29 19.56
C LYS A 139 8.33 3.77 19.49
N ASP A 140 9.44 3.05 19.65
CA ASP A 140 9.36 1.60 19.74
C ASP A 140 8.72 1.21 21.08
N LEU A 141 7.77 0.29 21.04
CA LEU A 141 7.05 -0.18 22.21
C LEU A 141 7.58 -1.52 22.73
N LEU A 142 8.24 -2.29 21.87
CA LEU A 142 8.85 -3.57 22.21
C LEU A 142 10.25 -3.68 21.60
#